data_6063528287dfbc252afa6611d8a6e2b7
#
_entry.id   6063528287dfbc252afa6611d8a6e2b7
#
_cell.length_a   1.000
_cell.length_b   1.000
_cell.length_c   1.000
_cell.angle_alpha   90.00
_cell.angle_beta   90.00
_cell.angle_gamma   90.00
#
_symmetry.space_group_name_H-M   'P 1'
#
loop_
_entity.id
_entity.type
_entity.pdbx_description
1 polymer ?
#
loop_
_entity_poly.entity_id
_entity_poly.type
_entity_poly.pdbx_seq_one_letter_code
_entity_poly.pdbx_strand_id
1 'polypeptide(L)'
;MDSALRRIRIAVSTGRLRGLPAEPGTPEITLLGAGESYVAWRIGSGDQAQVLRVPRRSPHEMPRSMTAEFETLRRVPPELGTSAIALETGTDNPLGIPYMVTTHVSGRALRATDWNPRLATALAHQIARLHEALATSPAPSAVFVPSAGEQGEELLTWWGRHHPETLTDPRVSALLPAWCRELTRLAPAFEAVPIHPLIHGDVVVTNVILSPDGVPRLIDFEWSGPGDRAKDLALIGGRVIGGPWYLPMTPDDVAAFVTEYSRYSRHLLCSRLSQDTDAIDPRQLLARRDAYELLDRLGNLLYCLSRPGEARYGRWADEIAHSLVTRLAD
;
A
#
# COMPACT_ATOMS: atom_id res chain seq x y z
N MET A 1 6.55 22.94 12.64
CA MET A 1 7.50 22.42 11.62
C MET A 1 8.95 22.81 11.93
N ASP A 2 9.26 24.10 12.19
CA ASP A 2 10.64 24.55 12.47
C ASP A 2 11.31 23.93 13.70
N SER A 3 10.57 23.72 14.80
CA SER A 3 11.14 23.12 16.02
C SER A 3 11.52 21.64 15.84
N ALA A 4 10.76 20.87 15.04
CA ALA A 4 11.07 19.47 14.73
C ALA A 4 12.32 19.39 13.84
N LEU A 5 12.37 20.18 12.78
CA LEU A 5 13.52 20.23 11.86
C LEU A 5 14.81 20.63 12.62
N ARG A 6 14.71 21.61 13.55
CA ARG A 6 15.85 22.03 14.38
C ARG A 6 16.36 20.88 15.25
N ARG A 7 15.46 20.13 15.91
CA ARG A 7 15.84 18.96 16.73
C ARG A 7 16.48 17.87 15.87
N ILE A 8 15.91 17.53 14.73
CA ILE A 8 16.47 16.56 13.81
C ILE A 8 17.86 16.99 13.37
N ARG A 9 18.06 18.25 12.97
CA ARG A 9 19.36 18.78 12.54
C ARG A 9 20.42 18.64 13.61
N ILE A 10 20.12 19.03 14.87
CA ILE A 10 21.05 18.89 15.99
C ILE A 10 21.39 17.41 16.24
N ALA A 11 20.39 16.54 16.22
CA ALA A 11 20.58 15.13 16.49
C ALA A 11 21.40 14.42 15.40
N VAL A 12 21.20 14.79 14.12
CA VAL A 12 22.00 14.27 12.99
C VAL A 12 23.44 14.81 13.05
N SER A 13 23.64 16.13 13.21
CA SER A 13 24.97 16.72 13.24
C SER A 13 25.85 16.20 14.39
N THR A 14 25.23 15.75 15.48
CA THR A 14 25.93 15.18 16.65
C THR A 14 26.10 13.66 16.56
N GLY A 15 25.62 13.00 15.49
CA GLY A 15 25.71 11.54 15.31
C GLY A 15 24.95 10.73 16.36
N ARG A 16 23.93 11.32 17.00
CA ARG A 16 23.23 10.72 18.13
C ARG A 16 21.99 9.93 17.74
N LEU A 17 21.62 9.89 16.45
CA LEU A 17 20.51 9.09 15.97
C LEU A 17 21.01 7.74 15.46
N ARG A 18 20.53 6.68 16.08
CA ARG A 18 20.86 5.31 15.66
C ARG A 18 20.45 5.09 14.21
N GLY A 19 21.36 4.56 13.41
CA GLY A 19 21.13 4.25 12.00
C GLY A 19 21.39 5.40 11.02
N LEU A 20 21.68 6.60 11.53
CA LEU A 20 22.11 7.72 10.71
C LEU A 20 23.59 7.99 10.92
N PRO A 21 24.39 8.21 9.86
CA PRO A 21 25.79 8.60 10.02
C PRO A 21 25.88 9.97 10.68
N ALA A 22 26.96 10.19 11.43
CA ALA A 22 27.32 11.54 11.84
C ALA A 22 27.80 12.31 10.61
N GLU A 23 27.07 13.33 10.21
CA GLU A 23 27.52 14.24 9.16
C GLU A 23 28.12 15.51 9.80
N PRO A 24 29.45 15.66 9.78
CA PRO A 24 30.09 16.87 10.27
C PRO A 24 29.67 18.07 9.40
N GLY A 25 29.21 19.13 10.03
CA GLY A 25 28.71 20.32 9.35
C GLY A 25 27.18 20.44 9.38
N THR A 26 26.59 20.99 8.33
CA THR A 26 25.13 21.13 8.20
C THR A 26 24.59 20.00 7.34
N PRO A 27 23.96 18.97 7.92
CA PRO A 27 23.41 17.87 7.14
C PRO A 27 22.32 18.34 6.20
N GLU A 28 22.29 17.79 4.99
CA GLU A 28 21.17 18.01 4.05
C GLU A 28 19.94 17.28 4.57
N ILE A 29 18.92 18.02 4.97
CA ILE A 29 17.66 17.49 5.48
C ILE A 29 16.52 18.06 4.67
N THR A 30 15.78 17.18 3.97
CA THR A 30 14.65 17.54 3.11
C THR A 30 13.39 16.82 3.58
N LEU A 31 12.29 17.56 3.75
CA LEU A 31 10.99 16.96 4.00
C LEU A 31 10.51 16.24 2.73
N LEU A 32 10.30 14.93 2.82
CA LEU A 32 9.74 14.14 1.72
C LEU A 32 8.22 14.19 1.70
N GLY A 33 7.59 14.19 2.88
CA GLY A 33 6.15 14.25 3.00
C GLY A 33 5.67 14.04 4.43
N ALA A 34 4.37 14.28 4.59
CA ALA A 34 3.64 13.98 5.81
C ALA A 34 2.41 13.16 5.44
N GLY A 35 2.53 11.83 5.56
CA GLY A 35 1.44 10.88 5.39
C GLY A 35 0.48 10.85 6.58
N GLU A 36 -0.39 9.86 6.60
CA GLU A 36 -1.35 9.67 7.69
C GLU A 36 -0.61 9.26 8.98
N SER A 37 0.32 8.33 8.91
CA SER A 37 1.00 7.75 10.07
C SER A 37 2.35 8.40 10.38
N TYR A 38 3.09 8.85 9.37
CA TYR A 38 4.47 9.35 9.53
C TYR A 38 4.71 10.71 8.87
N VAL A 39 5.70 11.43 9.43
CA VAL A 39 6.45 12.46 8.70
C VAL A 39 7.78 11.83 8.28
N ALA A 40 8.13 11.95 6.99
CA ALA A 40 9.34 11.40 6.41
C ALA A 40 10.31 12.51 6.01
N TRP A 41 11.56 12.37 6.42
CA TRP A 41 12.66 13.29 6.14
C TRP A 41 13.79 12.54 5.45
N ARG A 42 14.26 13.04 4.30
CA ARG A 42 15.50 12.57 3.69
C ARG A 42 16.70 13.21 4.42
N ILE A 43 17.66 12.38 4.80
CA ILE A 43 18.90 12.77 5.45
C ILE A 43 20.04 12.41 4.50
N GLY A 44 20.88 13.39 4.18
CA GLY A 44 21.95 13.23 3.20
C GLY A 44 21.49 13.34 1.76
N SER A 45 22.39 13.07 0.81
CA SER A 45 22.18 13.20 -0.62
C SER A 45 22.68 11.97 -1.40
N GLY A 46 22.27 11.88 -2.67
CA GLY A 46 22.65 10.76 -3.55
C GLY A 46 22.15 9.40 -3.08
N ASP A 47 22.87 8.35 -3.47
CA ASP A 47 22.49 6.96 -3.22
C ASP A 47 22.67 6.50 -1.76
N GLN A 48 23.41 7.27 -0.96
CA GLN A 48 23.61 7.01 0.47
C GLN A 48 22.57 7.72 1.35
N ALA A 49 21.64 8.47 0.76
CA ALA A 49 20.59 9.14 1.49
C ALA A 49 19.72 8.13 2.25
N GLN A 50 19.27 8.53 3.42
CA GLN A 50 18.41 7.72 4.29
C GLN A 50 17.11 8.46 4.57
N VAL A 51 16.10 7.75 5.02
CA VAL A 51 14.81 8.34 5.40
C VAL A 51 14.57 8.13 6.87
N LEU A 52 14.45 9.24 7.59
CA LEU A 52 13.99 9.27 8.97
C LEU A 52 12.45 9.39 8.96
N ARG A 53 11.77 8.39 9.50
CA ARG A 53 10.30 8.35 9.65
C ARG A 53 9.94 8.54 11.12
N VAL A 54 9.13 9.55 11.39
CA VAL A 54 8.69 9.92 12.74
C VAL A 54 7.17 9.80 12.80
N PRO A 55 6.59 9.08 13.78
CA PRO A 55 5.15 8.89 13.87
C PRO A 55 4.42 10.22 14.15
N ARG A 56 3.24 10.37 13.55
CA ARG A 56 2.30 11.48 13.76
C ARG A 56 1.14 11.08 14.64
N ARG A 57 0.88 9.77 14.72
CA ARG A 57 -0.22 9.16 15.47
C ARG A 57 0.34 8.39 16.65
N SER A 58 -0.51 8.16 17.62
CA SER A 58 -0.21 7.27 18.73
C SER A 58 -0.14 5.80 18.23
N PRO A 59 0.61 4.93 18.92
CA PRO A 59 0.82 3.55 18.46
C PRO A 59 -0.46 2.74 18.20
N HIS A 60 -1.55 3.03 18.93
CA HIS A 60 -2.84 2.34 18.76
C HIS A 60 -3.67 2.83 17.57
N GLU A 61 -3.32 3.98 16.98
CA GLU A 61 -3.96 4.52 15.77
C GLU A 61 -3.20 4.14 14.49
N MET A 62 -2.06 3.47 14.64
CA MET A 62 -1.27 2.99 13.50
C MET A 62 -1.90 1.72 12.92
N PRO A 63 -1.89 1.52 11.59
CA PRO A 63 -2.37 0.29 10.96
C PRO A 63 -1.67 -0.95 11.51
N ARG A 64 -0.36 -0.81 11.77
CA ARG A 64 0.48 -1.82 12.44
C ARG A 64 1.51 -1.12 13.33
N SER A 65 2.07 -1.88 14.27
CA SER A 65 3.17 -1.36 15.09
C SER A 65 4.41 -1.08 14.23
N MET A 66 5.16 -0.04 14.60
CA MET A 66 6.45 0.27 13.95
C MET A 66 7.40 -0.94 13.92
N THR A 67 7.37 -1.77 14.97
CA THR A 67 8.18 -2.99 15.03
C THR A 67 7.77 -3.99 13.97
N ALA A 68 6.47 -4.21 13.78
CA ALA A 68 5.97 -5.13 12.76
C ALA A 68 6.28 -4.66 11.34
N GLU A 69 6.17 -3.36 11.06
CA GLU A 69 6.59 -2.77 9.79
C GLU A 69 8.11 -2.93 9.59
N PHE A 70 8.90 -2.61 10.62
CA PHE A 70 10.36 -2.75 10.57
C PHE A 70 10.82 -4.18 10.26
N GLU A 71 10.21 -5.19 10.88
CA GLU A 71 10.50 -6.59 10.59
C GLU A 71 10.11 -6.99 9.16
N THR A 72 9.04 -6.42 8.60
CA THR A 72 8.72 -6.57 7.18
C THR A 72 9.83 -5.97 6.31
N LEU A 73 10.21 -4.73 6.57
CA LEU A 73 11.23 -3.99 5.80
C LEU A 73 12.61 -4.66 5.84
N ARG A 74 12.95 -5.39 6.90
CA ARG A 74 14.18 -6.21 6.97
C ARG A 74 14.20 -7.36 5.98
N ARG A 75 13.04 -7.77 5.48
CA ARG A 75 12.86 -8.89 4.55
C ARG A 75 12.69 -8.45 3.11
N VAL A 76 12.37 -7.18 2.89
CA VAL A 76 12.23 -6.61 1.53
C VAL A 76 13.62 -6.53 0.88
N PRO A 77 13.83 -7.19 -0.27
CA PRO A 77 15.05 -7.04 -1.05
C PRO A 77 15.24 -5.58 -1.50
N PRO A 78 16.46 -5.02 -1.38
CA PRO A 78 16.72 -3.61 -1.66
C PRO A 78 16.35 -3.16 -3.09
N GLU A 79 16.40 -4.09 -4.04
CA GLU A 79 16.02 -3.82 -5.44
C GLU A 79 14.49 -3.74 -5.65
N LEU A 80 13.68 -4.15 -4.67
CA LEU A 80 12.22 -4.09 -4.76
C LEU A 80 11.62 -2.85 -4.08
N GLY A 81 12.34 -2.27 -3.12
CA GLY A 81 11.82 -1.13 -2.39
C GLY A 81 12.72 -0.63 -1.27
N THR A 82 12.13 0.09 -0.35
CA THR A 82 12.83 0.57 0.84
C THR A 82 13.14 -0.59 1.80
N SER A 83 14.28 -0.49 2.48
CA SER A 83 14.75 -1.48 3.47
C SER A 83 14.98 -0.85 4.83
N ALA A 84 14.84 -1.65 5.89
CA ALA A 84 15.06 -1.22 7.27
C ALA A 84 16.55 -0.99 7.57
N ILE A 85 16.86 0.09 8.30
CA ILE A 85 18.21 0.38 8.79
C ILE A 85 18.23 0.35 10.32
N ALA A 86 17.37 1.13 10.98
CA ALA A 86 17.29 1.19 12.43
C ALA A 86 15.89 1.51 12.92
N LEU A 87 15.55 0.99 14.09
CA LEU A 87 14.32 1.27 14.80
C LEU A 87 14.64 1.69 16.23
N GLU A 88 14.00 2.78 16.67
CA GLU A 88 13.99 3.23 18.05
C GLU A 88 12.55 3.39 18.52
N THR A 89 12.10 2.54 19.42
CA THR A 89 10.72 2.53 19.94
C THR A 89 10.55 3.31 21.22
N GLY A 90 11.65 3.64 21.89
CA GLY A 90 11.65 4.41 23.14
C GLY A 90 11.62 5.92 22.89
N THR A 91 11.46 6.65 23.98
CA THR A 91 11.53 8.12 24.02
C THR A 91 12.86 8.63 24.61
N ASP A 92 13.69 7.72 25.13
CA ASP A 92 15.05 8.06 25.62
C ASP A 92 16.05 8.14 24.47
N ASN A 93 15.81 9.10 23.60
CA ASN A 93 16.63 9.39 22.42
C ASN A 93 16.63 10.90 22.13
N PRO A 94 17.52 11.42 21.28
CA PRO A 94 17.63 12.86 21.02
C PRO A 94 16.39 13.54 20.47
N LEU A 95 15.44 12.79 19.87
CA LEU A 95 14.18 13.34 19.39
C LEU A 95 13.10 13.36 20.47
N GLY A 96 13.23 12.54 21.53
CA GLY A 96 12.23 12.37 22.58
C GLY A 96 10.97 11.63 22.12
N ILE A 97 11.01 10.97 20.96
CA ILE A 97 9.90 10.23 20.33
C ILE A 97 10.45 9.02 19.56
N PRO A 98 9.64 7.96 19.37
CA PRO A 98 10.04 6.85 18.51
C PRO A 98 10.37 7.30 17.09
N TYR A 99 11.26 6.56 16.42
CA TYR A 99 11.55 6.79 14.99
C TYR A 99 12.04 5.51 14.30
N MET A 100 11.96 5.51 12.99
CA MET A 100 12.51 4.47 12.12
C MET A 100 13.40 5.12 11.06
N VAL A 101 14.53 4.46 10.76
CA VAL A 101 15.42 4.84 9.65
C VAL A 101 15.34 3.75 8.59
N THR A 102 15.15 4.16 7.36
CA THR A 102 15.10 3.27 6.18
C THR A 102 16.00 3.80 5.07
N THR A 103 16.27 2.96 4.07
CA THR A 103 16.94 3.41 2.85
C THR A 103 16.04 4.39 2.09
N HIS A 104 16.67 5.36 1.42
CA HIS A 104 15.99 6.22 0.47
C HIS A 104 15.89 5.53 -0.89
N VAL A 105 14.71 5.49 -1.46
CA VAL A 105 14.49 5.05 -2.83
C VAL A 105 14.56 6.26 -3.74
N SER A 106 15.64 6.35 -4.53
CA SER A 106 15.84 7.45 -5.49
C SER A 106 14.85 7.39 -6.64
N GLY A 107 14.29 8.54 -7.00
CA GLY A 107 13.30 8.65 -8.06
C GLY A 107 12.17 9.61 -7.73
N ARG A 108 11.04 9.42 -8.35
CA ARG A 108 9.81 10.20 -8.09
C ARG A 108 8.61 9.29 -7.95
N ALA A 109 7.61 9.73 -7.25
CA ALA A 109 6.34 9.02 -7.18
C ALA A 109 5.76 8.81 -8.60
N LEU A 110 5.17 7.65 -8.80
CA LEU A 110 4.47 7.31 -10.04
C LEU A 110 3.32 8.31 -10.29
N ARG A 111 2.99 8.53 -11.56
CA ARG A 111 1.88 9.39 -11.99
C ARG A 111 1.01 8.63 -12.99
N ALA A 112 -0.25 9.00 -13.08
CA ALA A 112 -1.16 8.40 -14.07
C ALA A 112 -0.63 8.50 -15.50
N THR A 113 0.06 9.59 -15.84
CA THR A 113 0.67 9.83 -17.17
C THR A 113 1.86 8.93 -17.49
N ASP A 114 2.42 8.24 -16.50
CA ASP A 114 3.54 7.31 -16.70
C ASP A 114 3.06 5.92 -17.14
N TRP A 115 1.75 5.62 -16.95
CA TRP A 115 1.21 4.31 -17.23
C TRP A 115 1.33 3.94 -18.70
N ASN A 116 1.93 2.81 -18.96
CA ASN A 116 2.10 2.22 -20.29
C ASN A 116 2.38 0.71 -20.15
N PRO A 117 2.29 -0.08 -21.23
CA PRO A 117 2.46 -1.54 -21.16
C PRO A 117 3.82 -2.00 -20.59
N ARG A 118 4.90 -1.25 -20.82
CA ARG A 118 6.23 -1.59 -20.27
C ARG A 118 6.25 -1.44 -18.75
N LEU A 119 5.70 -0.34 -18.25
CA LEU A 119 5.60 -0.08 -16.82
C LEU A 119 4.65 -1.08 -16.14
N ALA A 120 3.52 -1.40 -16.77
CA ALA A 120 2.59 -2.43 -16.30
C ALA A 120 3.30 -3.77 -16.09
N THR A 121 4.05 -4.24 -17.10
CA THR A 121 4.88 -5.45 -17.01
C THR A 121 5.91 -5.36 -15.88
N ALA A 122 6.67 -4.26 -15.82
CA ALA A 122 7.69 -4.08 -14.79
C ALA A 122 7.10 -4.10 -13.37
N LEU A 123 5.98 -3.42 -13.17
CA LEU A 123 5.30 -3.38 -11.86
C LEU A 123 4.71 -4.75 -11.47
N ALA A 124 4.08 -5.45 -12.42
CA ALA A 124 3.59 -6.82 -12.20
C ALA A 124 4.73 -7.75 -11.74
N HIS A 125 5.90 -7.65 -12.37
CA HIS A 125 7.10 -8.42 -11.98
C HIS A 125 7.62 -8.02 -10.60
N GLN A 126 7.65 -6.74 -10.26
CA GLN A 126 8.11 -6.29 -8.93
C GLN A 126 7.18 -6.76 -7.81
N ILE A 127 5.86 -6.68 -8.01
CA ILE A 127 4.89 -7.20 -7.03
C ILE A 127 5.03 -8.72 -6.90
N ALA A 128 5.17 -9.45 -8.01
CA ALA A 128 5.38 -10.91 -7.97
C ALA A 128 6.68 -11.28 -7.23
N ARG A 129 7.79 -10.59 -7.51
CA ARG A 129 9.06 -10.79 -6.79
C ARG A 129 8.95 -10.46 -5.31
N LEU A 130 8.23 -9.40 -4.94
CA LEU A 130 7.97 -9.06 -3.55
C LEU A 130 7.23 -10.18 -2.84
N HIS A 131 6.12 -10.65 -3.40
CA HIS A 131 5.34 -11.75 -2.81
C HIS A 131 6.20 -13.00 -2.64
N GLU A 132 7.00 -13.39 -3.63
CA GLU A 132 7.88 -14.56 -3.54
C GLU A 132 9.02 -14.36 -2.51
N ALA A 133 9.60 -13.17 -2.41
CA ALA A 133 10.63 -12.88 -1.40
C ALA A 133 10.05 -12.95 0.02
N LEU A 134 8.79 -12.60 0.20
CA LEU A 134 8.10 -12.56 1.48
C LEU A 134 7.38 -13.89 1.83
N ALA A 135 7.30 -14.85 0.89
CA ALA A 135 6.66 -16.15 1.09
C ALA A 135 7.38 -17.10 2.08
N THR A 136 8.61 -16.78 2.48
CA THR A 136 9.45 -17.63 3.34
C THR A 136 9.03 -17.72 4.81
N SER A 137 8.01 -16.98 5.23
CA SER A 137 7.37 -17.20 6.54
C SER A 137 6.44 -18.42 6.47
N PRO A 138 6.37 -19.24 7.53
CA PRO A 138 5.34 -20.25 7.58
C PRO A 138 3.97 -19.57 7.49
N ALA A 139 3.20 -19.89 6.45
CA ALA A 139 1.81 -19.51 6.40
C ALA A 139 1.10 -20.14 7.61
N PRO A 140 0.20 -19.43 8.27
CA PRO A 140 -0.64 -20.06 9.28
C PRO A 140 -1.38 -21.22 8.62
N SER A 141 -1.18 -22.44 9.13
CA SER A 141 -1.79 -23.66 8.59
C SER A 141 -3.31 -23.49 8.58
N ALA A 142 -3.96 -23.75 7.45
CA ALA A 142 -5.41 -23.80 7.28
C ALA A 142 -6.19 -22.48 7.55
N VAL A 143 -5.58 -21.30 7.32
CA VAL A 143 -6.30 -20.02 7.31
C VAL A 143 -6.53 -19.59 5.88
N PHE A 144 -7.80 -19.37 5.53
CA PHE A 144 -8.20 -18.93 4.20
C PHE A 144 -8.57 -17.45 4.18
N VAL A 145 -8.49 -16.85 3.00
CA VAL A 145 -8.93 -15.46 2.79
C VAL A 145 -10.45 -15.40 3.00
N PRO A 146 -10.97 -14.46 3.83
CA PRO A 146 -12.41 -14.24 3.95
C PRO A 146 -13.03 -13.90 2.61
N SER A 147 -14.28 -14.29 2.38
CA SER A 147 -15.02 -13.96 1.17
C SER A 147 -15.16 -12.44 0.98
N ALA A 148 -15.41 -12.01 -0.25
CA ALA A 148 -15.65 -10.59 -0.54
C ALA A 148 -16.82 -10.01 0.28
N GLY A 149 -17.88 -10.83 0.50
CA GLY A 149 -19.03 -10.43 1.29
C GLY A 149 -18.66 -10.19 2.77
N GLU A 150 -17.95 -11.14 3.40
CA GLU A 150 -17.48 -11.00 4.80
C GLU A 150 -16.59 -9.75 4.96
N GLN A 151 -15.65 -9.51 4.04
CA GLN A 151 -14.82 -8.32 4.08
C GLN A 151 -15.66 -7.03 3.89
N GLY A 152 -16.69 -7.08 3.06
CA GLY A 152 -17.63 -5.97 2.88
C GLY A 152 -18.45 -5.67 4.14
N GLU A 153 -18.94 -6.70 4.81
CA GLU A 153 -19.65 -6.56 6.08
C GLU A 153 -18.75 -6.01 7.20
N GLU A 154 -17.50 -6.45 7.26
CA GLU A 154 -16.51 -5.92 8.20
C GLU A 154 -16.24 -4.44 7.95
N LEU A 155 -16.04 -4.04 6.68
CA LEU A 155 -15.86 -2.65 6.26
C LEU A 155 -17.03 -1.78 6.69
N LEU A 156 -18.26 -2.16 6.35
CA LEU A 156 -19.46 -1.40 6.69
C LEU A 156 -19.70 -1.34 8.20
N THR A 157 -19.43 -2.44 8.91
CA THR A 157 -19.54 -2.49 10.36
C THR A 157 -18.55 -1.53 11.03
N TRP A 158 -17.31 -1.50 10.57
CA TRP A 158 -16.30 -0.59 11.11
C TRP A 158 -16.71 0.87 10.91
N TRP A 159 -17.09 1.25 9.67
CA TRP A 159 -17.52 2.61 9.35
C TRP A 159 -18.80 3.00 10.09
N GLY A 160 -19.75 2.09 10.22
CA GLY A 160 -20.99 2.33 10.99
C GLY A 160 -20.76 2.57 12.47
N ARG A 161 -19.68 2.04 13.05
CA ARG A 161 -19.29 2.30 14.44
C ARG A 161 -18.54 3.62 14.63
N HIS A 162 -17.70 3.99 13.70
CA HIS A 162 -16.75 5.11 13.88
C HIS A 162 -17.20 6.38 13.15
N HIS A 163 -17.90 6.24 12.02
CA HIS A 163 -18.35 7.35 11.17
C HIS A 163 -19.72 7.06 10.55
N PRO A 164 -20.78 6.85 11.35
CA PRO A 164 -22.10 6.43 10.86
C PRO A 164 -22.71 7.41 9.84
N GLU A 165 -22.40 8.69 9.95
CA GLU A 165 -22.83 9.73 9.03
C GLU A 165 -22.40 9.47 7.58
N THR A 166 -21.26 8.82 7.36
CA THR A 166 -20.76 8.55 6.01
C THR A 166 -21.60 7.50 5.29
N LEU A 167 -22.16 6.53 6.01
CA LEU A 167 -23.02 5.49 5.43
C LEU A 167 -24.40 6.03 5.02
N THR A 168 -24.85 7.14 5.61
CA THR A 168 -26.12 7.79 5.27
C THR A 168 -25.96 8.85 4.17
N ASP A 169 -24.73 9.14 3.74
CA ASP A 169 -24.51 10.03 2.59
C ASP A 169 -25.20 9.47 1.33
N PRO A 170 -25.96 10.30 0.57
CA PRO A 170 -26.69 9.84 -0.61
C PRO A 170 -25.82 9.14 -1.67
N ARG A 171 -24.55 9.54 -1.81
CA ARG A 171 -23.59 8.90 -2.72
C ARG A 171 -23.28 7.46 -2.33
N VAL A 172 -23.23 7.18 -1.02
CA VAL A 172 -22.98 5.83 -0.49
C VAL A 172 -24.26 5.01 -0.48
N SER A 173 -25.32 5.51 0.13
CA SER A 173 -26.57 4.77 0.30
C SER A 173 -27.19 4.31 -1.03
N ALA A 174 -27.04 5.10 -2.11
CA ALA A 174 -27.49 4.73 -3.45
C ALA A 174 -26.64 3.61 -4.08
N LEU A 175 -25.36 3.50 -3.74
CA LEU A 175 -24.43 2.50 -4.27
C LEU A 175 -24.56 1.13 -3.60
N LEU A 176 -24.82 1.10 -2.29
CA LEU A 176 -24.71 -0.12 -1.47
C LEU A 176 -25.46 -1.34 -2.03
N PRO A 177 -26.72 -1.23 -2.52
CA PRO A 177 -27.41 -2.42 -3.05
C PRO A 177 -26.71 -3.07 -4.24
N ALA A 178 -26.18 -2.28 -5.16
CA ALA A 178 -25.46 -2.78 -6.33
C ALA A 178 -24.08 -3.30 -5.94
N TRP A 179 -23.37 -2.60 -5.05
CA TRP A 179 -22.08 -3.00 -4.52
C TRP A 179 -22.15 -4.34 -3.79
N CYS A 180 -23.13 -4.54 -2.90
CA CYS A 180 -23.33 -5.82 -2.20
C CYS A 180 -23.63 -6.96 -3.18
N ARG A 181 -24.45 -6.73 -4.19
CA ARG A 181 -24.74 -7.75 -5.23
C ARG A 181 -23.49 -8.15 -5.98
N GLU A 182 -22.64 -7.18 -6.34
CA GLU A 182 -21.42 -7.47 -7.08
C GLU A 182 -20.39 -8.22 -6.22
N LEU A 183 -20.23 -7.89 -4.94
CA LEU A 183 -19.39 -8.67 -4.02
C LEU A 183 -19.90 -10.11 -3.86
N THR A 184 -21.22 -10.30 -3.76
CA THR A 184 -21.83 -11.64 -3.72
C THR A 184 -21.54 -12.43 -5.00
N ARG A 185 -21.61 -11.79 -6.17
CA ARG A 185 -21.27 -12.41 -7.46
C ARG A 185 -19.80 -12.84 -7.54
N LEU A 186 -18.90 -12.08 -6.93
CA LEU A 186 -17.46 -12.34 -6.92
C LEU A 186 -17.01 -13.29 -5.80
N ALA A 187 -17.87 -13.55 -4.80
CA ALA A 187 -17.53 -14.38 -3.63
C ALA A 187 -17.00 -15.78 -3.97
N PRO A 188 -17.47 -16.51 -4.99
CA PRO A 188 -16.93 -17.84 -5.32
C PRO A 188 -15.43 -17.84 -5.67
N ALA A 189 -14.88 -16.71 -6.11
CA ALA A 189 -13.45 -16.61 -6.40
C ALA A 189 -12.54 -16.67 -5.15
N PHE A 190 -13.13 -16.53 -3.96
CA PHE A 190 -12.43 -16.59 -2.67
C PHE A 190 -12.48 -17.98 -2.02
N GLU A 191 -13.17 -18.94 -2.63
CA GLU A 191 -13.31 -20.27 -2.06
C GLU A 191 -11.95 -20.98 -1.97
N ALA A 192 -11.60 -21.41 -0.76
CA ALA A 192 -10.35 -22.11 -0.45
C ALA A 192 -9.05 -21.39 -0.84
N VAL A 193 -9.08 -20.04 -0.93
CA VAL A 193 -7.87 -19.25 -1.22
C VAL A 193 -6.98 -19.18 0.03
N PRO A 194 -5.75 -19.74 -0.01
CA PRO A 194 -4.86 -19.67 1.13
C PRO A 194 -4.36 -18.23 1.34
N ILE A 195 -4.27 -17.82 2.61
CA ILE A 195 -3.65 -16.54 2.96
C ILE A 195 -2.16 -16.58 2.60
N HIS A 196 -1.72 -15.60 1.81
CA HIS A 196 -0.29 -15.36 1.60
C HIS A 196 0.34 -14.82 2.89
N PRO A 197 1.53 -15.28 3.30
CA PRO A 197 2.15 -14.89 4.57
C PRO A 197 2.36 -13.40 4.73
N LEU A 198 2.65 -12.70 3.63
CA LEU A 198 2.91 -11.27 3.67
C LEU A 198 2.69 -10.62 2.30
N ILE A 199 1.75 -9.70 2.21
CA ILE A 199 1.53 -8.79 1.09
C ILE A 199 1.93 -7.37 1.49
N HIS A 200 2.06 -6.45 0.54
CA HIS A 200 2.31 -5.03 0.83
C HIS A 200 1.11 -4.37 1.51
N GLY A 201 -0.09 -4.66 1.02
CA GLY A 201 -1.36 -4.20 1.57
C GLY A 201 -1.78 -2.77 1.18
N ASP A 202 -0.86 -1.98 0.55
CA ASP A 202 -1.12 -0.60 0.14
C ASP A 202 -0.31 -0.20 -1.11
N VAL A 203 -0.41 -0.99 -2.19
CA VAL A 203 0.24 -0.70 -3.48
C VAL A 203 -0.55 0.36 -4.25
N VAL A 204 -0.54 1.59 -3.76
CA VAL A 204 -1.15 2.74 -4.43
C VAL A 204 -0.10 3.56 -5.20
N VAL A 205 -0.53 4.41 -6.12
CA VAL A 205 0.36 5.21 -7.00
C VAL A 205 1.41 6.01 -6.21
N THR A 206 1.01 6.58 -5.08
CA THR A 206 1.90 7.37 -4.22
C THR A 206 2.97 6.55 -3.52
N ASN A 207 2.80 5.22 -3.41
CA ASN A 207 3.71 4.28 -2.77
C ASN A 207 4.60 3.54 -3.78
N VAL A 208 4.53 3.92 -5.07
CA VAL A 208 5.41 3.42 -6.13
C VAL A 208 6.36 4.52 -6.56
N ILE A 209 7.65 4.31 -6.37
CA ILE A 209 8.71 5.22 -6.84
C ILE A 209 9.25 4.70 -8.17
N LEU A 210 9.14 5.51 -9.20
CA LEU A 210 9.78 5.27 -10.48
C LEU A 210 11.22 5.77 -10.39
N SER A 211 12.17 4.84 -10.29
CA SER A 211 13.59 5.13 -10.19
C SER A 211 14.15 5.68 -11.51
N PRO A 212 15.34 6.31 -11.52
CA PRO A 212 15.90 6.92 -12.73
C PRO A 212 16.13 5.93 -13.89
N ASP A 213 16.31 4.65 -13.59
CA ASP A 213 16.41 3.54 -14.58
C ASP A 213 15.04 3.06 -15.11
N GLY A 214 13.94 3.68 -14.65
CA GLY A 214 12.57 3.34 -15.05
C GLY A 214 11.99 2.12 -14.35
N VAL A 215 12.65 1.60 -13.31
CA VAL A 215 12.16 0.45 -12.52
C VAL A 215 11.25 0.94 -11.40
N PRO A 216 10.01 0.42 -11.27
CA PRO A 216 9.14 0.75 -10.15
C PRO A 216 9.63 0.06 -8.87
N ARG A 217 9.68 0.80 -7.76
CA ARG A 217 10.06 0.33 -6.43
C ARG A 217 9.02 0.72 -5.40
N LEU A 218 8.80 -0.12 -4.41
CA LEU A 218 7.74 0.04 -3.42
C LEU A 218 8.26 0.69 -2.14
N ILE A 219 7.45 1.58 -1.58
CA ILE A 219 7.69 2.23 -0.28
C ILE A 219 6.43 2.13 0.57
N ASP A 220 6.56 2.42 1.87
CA ASP A 220 5.45 2.52 2.81
C ASP A 220 4.71 1.19 3.08
N PHE A 221 5.37 0.34 3.87
CA PHE A 221 4.91 -1.02 4.20
C PHE A 221 4.05 -1.06 5.48
N GLU A 222 3.46 0.05 5.90
CA GLU A 222 2.70 0.13 7.16
C GLU A 222 1.42 -0.73 7.17
N TRP A 223 0.88 -1.08 6.00
CA TRP A 223 -0.26 -1.98 5.84
C TRP A 223 0.13 -3.42 5.49
N SER A 224 1.43 -3.72 5.43
CA SER A 224 1.90 -5.06 5.08
C SER A 224 1.48 -6.11 6.10
N GLY A 225 1.06 -7.27 5.64
CA GLY A 225 0.61 -8.34 6.52
C GLY A 225 0.16 -9.59 5.75
N PRO A 226 -0.30 -10.63 6.48
CA PRO A 226 -0.95 -11.76 5.83
C PRO A 226 -2.18 -11.30 5.03
N GLY A 227 -2.36 -11.85 3.82
CA GLY A 227 -3.49 -11.42 2.98
C GLY A 227 -3.55 -12.12 1.64
N ASP A 228 -4.45 -11.64 0.78
CA ASP A 228 -4.56 -12.10 -0.60
C ASP A 228 -3.68 -11.26 -1.52
N ARG A 229 -2.87 -11.91 -2.34
CA ARG A 229 -2.04 -11.27 -3.38
C ARG A 229 -2.87 -10.40 -4.34
N ALA A 230 -4.14 -10.76 -4.58
CA ALA A 230 -5.05 -10.01 -5.43
C ALA A 230 -5.30 -8.58 -4.94
N LYS A 231 -5.20 -8.33 -3.62
CA LYS A 231 -5.35 -7.00 -3.03
C LYS A 231 -4.29 -6.04 -3.56
N ASP A 232 -3.02 -6.42 -3.57
CA ASP A 232 -1.94 -5.56 -4.08
C ASP A 232 -2.10 -5.23 -5.57
N LEU A 233 -2.72 -6.12 -6.35
CA LEU A 233 -3.02 -5.88 -7.76
C LEU A 233 -4.23 -4.93 -7.97
N ALA A 234 -5.11 -4.82 -6.98
CA ALA A 234 -6.28 -3.95 -7.05
C ALA A 234 -5.96 -2.50 -6.68
N LEU A 235 -5.06 -2.31 -5.71
CA LEU A 235 -4.83 -0.99 -5.12
C LEU A 235 -4.12 -0.02 -6.06
N ILE A 236 -3.30 -0.50 -6.99
CA ILE A 236 -2.55 0.38 -7.91
C ILE A 236 -3.45 1.15 -8.87
N GLY A 237 -4.60 0.62 -9.24
CA GLY A 237 -5.50 1.25 -10.19
C GLY A 237 -6.58 0.32 -10.69
N GLY A 238 -7.36 0.79 -11.65
CA GLY A 238 -8.44 0.01 -12.24
C GLY A 238 -9.48 0.86 -12.95
N ARG A 239 -10.69 0.34 -13.01
CA ARG A 239 -11.85 0.99 -13.63
C ARG A 239 -12.46 2.08 -12.75
N VAL A 240 -12.34 1.94 -11.44
CA VAL A 240 -12.79 2.94 -10.48
C VAL A 240 -11.61 3.83 -10.07
N ILE A 241 -11.71 5.10 -10.42
CA ILE A 241 -10.69 6.14 -10.20
C ILE A 241 -11.21 7.23 -9.27
N GLY A 242 -10.30 8.05 -8.77
CA GLY A 242 -10.56 9.23 -7.96
C GLY A 242 -9.45 9.45 -6.93
N GLY A 243 -9.18 10.72 -6.63
CA GLY A 243 -8.07 11.09 -5.79
C GLY A 243 -6.68 10.78 -6.42
N PRO A 244 -5.62 10.87 -5.64
CA PRO A 244 -4.25 10.71 -6.13
C PRO A 244 -3.74 9.24 -6.14
N TRP A 245 -4.57 8.28 -5.75
CA TRP A 245 -4.11 6.94 -5.38
C TRP A 245 -4.09 5.94 -6.53
N TYR A 246 -4.88 6.16 -7.61
CA TYR A 246 -5.21 5.13 -8.60
C TYR A 246 -4.82 5.51 -10.02
N LEU A 247 -4.28 4.52 -10.73
CA LEU A 247 -4.10 4.60 -12.17
C LEU A 247 -5.42 4.30 -12.89
N PRO A 248 -5.84 5.12 -13.87
CA PRO A 248 -6.94 4.74 -14.74
C PRO A 248 -6.50 3.58 -15.64
N MET A 249 -7.25 2.47 -15.60
CA MET A 249 -6.98 1.28 -16.40
C MET A 249 -8.26 0.83 -17.11
N THR A 250 -8.13 0.50 -18.38
CA THR A 250 -9.20 -0.19 -19.10
C THR A 250 -9.36 -1.64 -18.61
N PRO A 251 -10.50 -2.30 -18.89
CA PRO A 251 -10.64 -3.74 -18.60
C PRO A 251 -9.50 -4.59 -19.18
N ASP A 252 -9.05 -4.26 -20.38
CA ASP A 252 -7.96 -4.97 -21.06
C ASP A 252 -6.60 -4.73 -20.36
N ASP A 253 -6.35 -3.49 -19.91
CA ASP A 253 -5.13 -3.19 -19.12
C ASP A 253 -5.11 -3.99 -17.81
N VAL A 254 -6.25 -4.04 -17.10
CA VAL A 254 -6.38 -4.82 -15.86
C VAL A 254 -6.15 -6.30 -16.13
N ALA A 255 -6.80 -6.86 -17.16
CA ALA A 255 -6.65 -8.28 -17.51
C ALA A 255 -5.21 -8.61 -17.93
N ALA A 256 -4.56 -7.76 -18.71
CA ALA A 256 -3.17 -7.90 -19.12
C ALA A 256 -2.22 -7.85 -17.92
N PHE A 257 -2.41 -6.89 -17.00
CA PHE A 257 -1.60 -6.74 -15.78
C PHE A 257 -1.69 -7.97 -14.87
N VAL A 258 -2.91 -8.46 -14.60
CA VAL A 258 -3.14 -9.66 -13.78
C VAL A 258 -2.58 -10.91 -14.45
N THR A 259 -2.75 -11.05 -15.76
CA THR A 259 -2.22 -12.18 -16.54
C THR A 259 -0.68 -12.20 -16.48
N GLU A 260 -0.04 -11.06 -16.65
CA GLU A 260 1.42 -10.95 -16.59
C GLU A 260 1.96 -11.25 -15.19
N TYR A 261 1.32 -10.73 -14.14
CA TYR A 261 1.64 -11.08 -12.76
C TYR A 261 1.54 -12.60 -12.53
N SER A 262 0.42 -13.21 -12.94
CA SER A 262 0.18 -14.65 -12.78
C SER A 262 1.22 -15.49 -13.54
N ARG A 263 1.54 -15.11 -14.77
CA ARG A 263 2.55 -15.75 -15.61
C ARG A 263 3.94 -15.71 -14.96
N TYR A 264 4.34 -14.54 -14.48
CA TYR A 264 5.66 -14.33 -13.87
C TYR A 264 5.78 -15.00 -12.51
N SER A 265 4.74 -14.93 -11.66
CA SER A 265 4.71 -15.65 -10.37
C SER A 265 4.86 -17.16 -10.56
N ARG A 266 4.14 -17.76 -11.52
CA ARG A 266 4.33 -19.18 -11.84
C ARG A 266 5.76 -19.50 -12.29
N HIS A 267 6.38 -18.65 -13.09
CA HIS A 267 7.78 -18.83 -13.48
C HIS A 267 8.72 -18.83 -12.27
N LEU A 268 8.53 -17.90 -11.31
CA LEU A 268 9.33 -17.87 -10.07
C LEU A 268 9.12 -19.11 -9.21
N LEU A 269 7.89 -19.61 -9.09
CA LEU A 269 7.56 -20.82 -8.33
C LEU A 269 8.15 -22.08 -8.97
N CYS A 270 8.00 -22.27 -10.29
CA CYS A 270 8.55 -23.41 -11.01
C CYS A 270 10.08 -23.51 -10.89
N SER A 271 10.77 -22.40 -10.68
CA SER A 271 12.23 -22.40 -10.47
C SER A 271 12.64 -22.88 -9.08
N ARG A 272 11.72 -22.99 -8.12
CA ARG A 272 12.00 -23.32 -6.71
C ARG A 272 11.36 -24.60 -6.21
N LEU A 273 10.19 -24.98 -6.72
CA LEU A 273 9.40 -26.11 -6.22
C LEU A 273 8.78 -26.89 -7.39
N SER A 274 8.83 -28.20 -7.32
CA SER A 274 8.30 -29.11 -8.35
C SER A 274 6.79 -29.40 -8.20
N GLN A 275 6.05 -28.75 -7.32
CA GLN A 275 4.63 -29.05 -7.09
C GLN A 275 3.85 -27.81 -6.65
N ASP A 276 2.60 -27.70 -7.14
CA ASP A 276 1.51 -26.75 -6.83
C ASP A 276 1.57 -25.39 -7.54
N THR A 277 1.28 -25.41 -8.84
CA THR A 277 1.08 -24.20 -9.67
C THR A 277 -0.40 -23.74 -9.75
N ASP A 278 -1.33 -24.48 -9.13
CA ASP A 278 -2.78 -24.19 -9.26
C ASP A 278 -3.25 -22.97 -8.48
N ALA A 279 -2.45 -22.48 -7.53
CA ALA A 279 -2.84 -21.37 -6.65
C ALA A 279 -2.96 -20.01 -7.35
N ILE A 280 -2.57 -19.85 -8.63
CA ILE A 280 -2.57 -18.55 -9.36
C ILE A 280 -3.26 -18.70 -10.71
N ASP A 281 -4.52 -19.14 -10.70
CA ASP A 281 -5.39 -19.03 -11.88
C ASP A 281 -5.67 -17.54 -12.16
N PRO A 282 -5.29 -17.01 -13.34
CA PRO A 282 -5.48 -15.61 -13.66
C PRO A 282 -6.95 -15.18 -13.66
N ARG A 283 -7.91 -16.07 -13.93
CA ARG A 283 -9.35 -15.75 -13.89
C ARG A 283 -9.84 -15.55 -12.46
N GLN A 284 -9.47 -16.47 -11.56
CA GLN A 284 -9.78 -16.37 -10.14
C GLN A 284 -9.10 -15.15 -9.49
N LEU A 285 -7.84 -14.92 -9.86
CA LEU A 285 -7.08 -13.77 -9.38
C LEU A 285 -7.70 -12.45 -9.85
N LEU A 286 -8.16 -12.37 -11.11
CA LEU A 286 -8.86 -11.21 -11.66
C LEU A 286 -10.18 -10.94 -10.93
N ALA A 287 -10.98 -11.97 -10.67
CA ALA A 287 -12.24 -11.82 -9.95
C ALA A 287 -12.03 -11.33 -8.51
N ARG A 288 -11.02 -11.86 -7.80
CA ARG A 288 -10.66 -11.37 -6.46
C ARG A 288 -10.12 -9.94 -6.50
N ARG A 289 -9.26 -9.64 -7.47
CA ARG A 289 -8.76 -8.28 -7.70
C ARG A 289 -9.91 -7.29 -7.89
N ASP A 290 -10.92 -7.64 -8.67
CA ASP A 290 -12.10 -6.79 -8.90
C ASP A 290 -12.93 -6.59 -7.64
N ALA A 291 -13.05 -7.61 -6.79
CA ALA A 291 -13.68 -7.46 -5.49
C ALA A 291 -12.89 -6.51 -4.57
N TYR A 292 -11.55 -6.65 -4.52
CA TYR A 292 -10.70 -5.74 -3.75
C TYR A 292 -10.73 -4.30 -4.27
N GLU A 293 -10.87 -4.10 -5.58
CA GLU A 293 -11.11 -2.77 -6.13
C GLU A 293 -12.38 -2.15 -5.55
N LEU A 294 -13.49 -2.89 -5.53
CA LEU A 294 -14.76 -2.39 -4.99
C LEU A 294 -14.68 -2.14 -3.47
N LEU A 295 -14.04 -3.03 -2.71
CA LEU A 295 -13.84 -2.88 -1.27
C LEU A 295 -13.04 -1.63 -0.94
N ASP A 296 -11.91 -1.47 -1.58
CA ASP A 296 -10.99 -0.36 -1.35
C ASP A 296 -11.62 0.98 -1.78
N ARG A 297 -12.25 1.04 -2.95
CA ARG A 297 -12.84 2.28 -3.46
C ARG A 297 -14.03 2.76 -2.61
N LEU A 298 -14.86 1.84 -2.10
CA LEU A 298 -15.87 2.22 -1.12
C LEU A 298 -15.22 2.71 0.18
N GLY A 299 -14.19 2.02 0.66
CA GLY A 299 -13.43 2.47 1.84
C GLY A 299 -12.86 3.87 1.67
N ASN A 300 -12.28 4.19 0.51
CA ASN A 300 -11.73 5.52 0.22
C ASN A 300 -12.81 6.59 0.01
N LEU A 301 -13.98 6.23 -0.53
CA LEU A 301 -15.13 7.13 -0.55
C LEU A 301 -15.55 7.52 0.87
N LEU A 302 -15.72 6.53 1.75
CA LEU A 302 -16.08 6.75 3.16
C LEU A 302 -15.00 7.56 3.90
N TYR A 303 -13.72 7.27 3.63
CA TYR A 303 -12.59 8.04 4.15
C TYR A 303 -12.64 9.52 3.73
N CYS A 304 -12.93 9.81 2.47
CA CYS A 304 -13.08 11.18 1.99
C CYS A 304 -14.27 11.90 2.67
N LEU A 305 -15.39 11.19 2.80
CA LEU A 305 -16.60 11.72 3.44
C LEU A 305 -16.44 12.01 4.93
N SER A 306 -15.60 11.26 5.62
CA SER A 306 -15.30 11.52 7.04
C SER A 306 -14.45 12.78 7.28
N ARG A 307 -14.05 13.50 6.21
CA ARG A 307 -13.22 14.73 6.26
C ARG A 307 -13.86 15.94 5.56
N PRO A 308 -15.05 16.35 5.98
CA PRO A 308 -15.84 17.39 5.26
C PRO A 308 -15.17 18.77 5.27
N GLY A 309 -14.20 19.01 6.16
CA GLY A 309 -13.54 20.33 6.30
C GLY A 309 -12.49 20.65 5.23
N GLU A 310 -12.10 19.71 4.38
CA GLU A 310 -11.08 19.91 3.36
C GLU A 310 -11.65 19.71 1.94
N ALA A 311 -11.72 20.79 1.15
CA ALA A 311 -12.33 20.80 -0.19
C ALA A 311 -11.80 19.71 -1.15
N ARG A 312 -10.54 19.29 -0.98
CA ARG A 312 -9.96 18.22 -1.79
C ARG A 312 -10.67 16.88 -1.60
N TYR A 313 -11.05 16.54 -0.36
CA TYR A 313 -11.74 15.27 -0.08
C TYR A 313 -13.16 15.25 -0.63
N GLY A 314 -13.86 16.40 -0.64
CA GLY A 314 -15.17 16.51 -1.30
C GLY A 314 -15.08 16.18 -2.79
N ARG A 315 -14.10 16.75 -3.51
CA ARG A 315 -13.89 16.44 -4.94
C ARG A 315 -13.53 14.97 -5.17
N TRP A 316 -12.63 14.41 -4.37
CA TRP A 316 -12.26 13.00 -4.49
C TRP A 316 -13.43 12.07 -4.18
N ALA A 317 -14.28 12.42 -3.20
CA ALA A 317 -15.50 11.66 -2.93
C ALA A 317 -16.45 11.66 -4.13
N ASP A 318 -16.64 12.80 -4.80
CA ASP A 318 -17.49 12.91 -5.99
C ASP A 318 -16.91 12.11 -7.17
N GLU A 319 -15.59 12.18 -7.39
CA GLU A 319 -14.89 11.40 -8.42
C GLU A 319 -15.05 9.89 -8.20
N ILE A 320 -14.78 9.41 -6.98
CA ILE A 320 -14.87 7.98 -6.63
C ILE A 320 -16.31 7.49 -6.72
N ALA A 321 -17.28 8.25 -6.18
CA ALA A 321 -18.68 7.89 -6.22
C ALA A 321 -19.20 7.78 -7.67
N HIS A 322 -18.90 8.76 -8.54
CA HIS A 322 -19.26 8.73 -9.95
C HIS A 322 -18.66 7.51 -10.67
N SER A 323 -17.39 7.25 -10.42
CA SER A 323 -16.68 6.12 -11.02
C SER A 323 -17.22 4.75 -10.54
N LEU A 324 -17.59 4.64 -9.24
CA LEU A 324 -18.25 3.44 -8.70
C LEU A 324 -19.63 3.22 -9.34
N VAL A 325 -20.44 4.28 -9.50
CA VAL A 325 -21.75 4.16 -10.20
C VAL A 325 -21.55 3.58 -11.60
N THR A 326 -20.62 4.14 -12.36
CA THR A 326 -20.33 3.67 -13.72
C THR A 326 -19.88 2.20 -13.71
N ARG A 327 -18.97 1.82 -12.82
CA ARG A 327 -18.46 0.44 -12.71
C ARG A 327 -19.56 -0.58 -12.33
N LEU A 328 -20.49 -0.18 -11.49
CA LEU A 328 -21.57 -1.06 -11.00
C LEU A 328 -22.78 -1.14 -11.96
N ALA A 329 -22.85 -0.28 -12.98
CA ALA A 329 -23.86 -0.29 -14.02
C ALA A 329 -23.49 -1.21 -15.21
N ASP A 330 -22.19 -1.48 -15.40
CA ASP A 330 -21.64 -2.39 -16.43
C ASP A 330 -21.78 -3.87 -16.03
#